data_5fb0c2012b32d508e5ac4535151bafb3
#
_entry.id   5fb0c2012b32d508e5ac4535151bafb3
#
_cell.length_a   1.000
_cell.length_b   1.000
_cell.length_c   1.000
_cell.angle_alpha   90.00
_cell.angle_beta   90.00
_cell.angle_gamma   90.00
#
_symmetry.space_group_name_H-M   'P 1'
#
loop_
_entity.id
_entity.type
_entity.pdbx_description
1 polymer ?
#
loop_
_entity_poly.entity_id
_entity_poly.type
_entity_poly.pdbx_seq_one_letter_code
_entity_poly.pdbx_strand_id
1 'polypeptide(L)'
;MEIKTITLPTRQIEVEVYAPAQTSEKLPAILLLHELFGILDVYREDAQDLADRGYLVYVPNLFSGGAVKYCIRAMVSKAGRINAADSEVNQEIHVLLDALKADSRSNGRLGMLGQCLTGGYVIQMAKRDDMLAPVVYHHSLGIQGAGVPKNNESLDGVRILQGHWATVDPFCPATKRNKLIQQLGDRVEAYTYNMPHGFRSVSRGLPEAKVVWQRTIDFFERELKQNIV
;
A
#
# COMPACT_ATOMS: atom_id res chain seq x y z
N MET A 1 -14.24 -0.75 -14.72
CA MET A 1 -12.76 -0.65 -14.77
C MET A 1 -12.35 0.11 -16.01
N GLU A 2 -11.45 1.07 -15.87
CA GLU A 2 -10.86 1.92 -16.91
C GLU A 2 -9.34 1.75 -16.83
N ILE A 3 -8.61 1.88 -17.93
CA ILE A 3 -7.13 1.89 -17.93
C ILE A 3 -6.66 3.31 -18.23
N LYS A 4 -5.80 3.85 -17.36
CA LYS A 4 -5.11 5.13 -17.56
C LYS A 4 -3.61 4.89 -17.72
N THR A 5 -2.97 5.70 -18.56
CA THR A 5 -1.51 5.78 -18.61
C THR A 5 -1.05 6.97 -17.78
N ILE A 6 -0.15 6.74 -16.83
CA ILE A 6 0.46 7.79 -16.01
C ILE A 6 1.94 7.89 -16.36
N THR A 7 2.41 9.11 -16.61
CA THR A 7 3.83 9.40 -16.82
C THR A 7 4.52 9.58 -15.48
N LEU A 8 5.43 8.69 -15.17
CA LEU A 8 6.31 8.74 -14.01
C LEU A 8 7.66 9.40 -14.39
N PRO A 9 8.50 9.77 -13.44
CA PRO A 9 9.78 10.43 -13.73
C PRO A 9 10.68 9.69 -14.74
N THR A 10 10.62 8.35 -14.76
CA THR A 10 11.52 7.50 -15.56
C THR A 10 10.82 6.66 -16.61
N ARG A 11 9.48 6.57 -16.57
CA ARG A 11 8.69 5.68 -17.44
C ARG A 11 7.22 6.06 -17.46
N GLN A 12 6.49 5.41 -18.35
CA GLN A 12 5.03 5.39 -18.30
C GLN A 12 4.55 4.04 -17.76
N ILE A 13 3.46 4.06 -17.01
CA ILE A 13 2.80 2.84 -16.52
C ILE A 13 1.30 2.89 -16.76
N GLU A 14 0.73 1.69 -16.90
CA GLU A 14 -0.72 1.52 -16.91
C GLU A 14 -1.24 1.43 -15.47
N VAL A 15 -2.39 2.04 -15.25
CA VAL A 15 -3.10 2.02 -13.97
C VAL A 15 -4.53 1.57 -14.25
N GLU A 16 -4.93 0.47 -13.64
CA GLU A 16 -6.32 0.05 -13.61
C GLU A 16 -7.09 0.96 -12.63
N VAL A 17 -8.18 1.57 -13.09
CA VAL A 17 -8.97 2.51 -12.31
C VAL A 17 -10.36 1.94 -12.08
N TYR A 18 -10.76 1.91 -10.81
CA TYR A 18 -12.06 1.43 -10.37
C TYR A 18 -12.80 2.56 -9.65
N ALA A 19 -14.07 2.71 -9.92
CA ALA A 19 -14.96 3.67 -9.28
C ALA A 19 -16.41 3.15 -9.36
N PRO A 20 -17.32 3.63 -8.50
CA PRO A 20 -18.74 3.34 -8.63
C PRO A 20 -19.26 3.66 -10.03
N ALA A 21 -20.20 2.85 -10.52
CA ALA A 21 -20.76 3.01 -11.85
C ALA A 21 -21.46 4.37 -12.06
N GLN A 22 -22.04 4.91 -11.01
CA GLN A 22 -22.73 6.20 -11.01
C GLN A 22 -22.49 6.92 -9.68
N THR A 23 -21.92 8.11 -9.75
CA THR A 23 -21.82 9.02 -8.61
C THR A 23 -21.70 10.45 -9.12
N SER A 24 -22.39 11.38 -8.47
CA SER A 24 -22.21 12.82 -8.67
C SER A 24 -21.28 13.43 -7.62
N GLU A 25 -20.94 12.68 -6.58
CA GLU A 25 -20.08 13.13 -5.50
C GLU A 25 -18.63 12.78 -5.76
N LYS A 26 -17.73 13.59 -5.22
CA LYS A 26 -16.31 13.28 -5.19
C LYS A 26 -16.02 12.23 -4.11
N LEU A 27 -15.16 11.28 -4.43
CA LEU A 27 -14.90 10.08 -3.66
C LEU A 27 -13.58 10.18 -2.91
N PRO A 28 -13.48 9.59 -1.73
CA PRO A 28 -12.18 9.29 -1.14
C PRO A 28 -11.45 8.29 -2.04
N ALA A 29 -10.11 8.39 -2.08
CA ALA A 29 -9.32 7.74 -3.09
C ALA A 29 -8.25 6.82 -2.48
N ILE A 30 -8.08 5.63 -3.03
CA ILE A 30 -7.18 4.60 -2.52
C ILE A 30 -6.19 4.17 -3.59
N LEU A 31 -4.90 4.21 -3.26
CA LEU A 31 -3.85 3.59 -4.06
C LEU A 31 -3.63 2.16 -3.56
N LEU A 32 -4.03 1.17 -4.37
CA LEU A 32 -3.87 -0.26 -4.06
C LEU A 32 -2.65 -0.82 -4.78
N LEU A 33 -1.61 -1.17 -4.04
CA LEU A 33 -0.37 -1.71 -4.57
C LEU A 33 -0.34 -3.24 -4.50
N HIS A 34 0.03 -3.85 -5.62
CA HIS A 34 0.21 -5.30 -5.71
C HIS A 34 1.58 -5.76 -5.19
N GLU A 35 1.69 -7.06 -4.93
CA GLU A 35 2.95 -7.74 -4.59
C GLU A 35 3.84 -7.97 -5.81
N LEU A 36 4.92 -8.72 -5.57
CA LEU A 36 5.93 -9.09 -6.56
C LEU A 36 5.39 -9.73 -7.85
N PHE A 37 4.28 -10.45 -7.75
CA PHE A 37 3.71 -11.21 -8.88
C PHE A 37 2.87 -10.36 -9.86
N GLY A 38 2.80 -9.04 -9.66
CA GLY A 38 1.98 -8.16 -10.47
C GLY A 38 0.52 -8.11 -10.05
N ILE A 39 -0.33 -7.55 -10.91
CA ILE A 39 -1.76 -7.44 -10.64
C ILE A 39 -2.43 -8.80 -10.86
N LEU A 40 -2.72 -9.50 -9.76
CA LEU A 40 -3.51 -10.73 -9.75
C LEU A 40 -5.01 -10.41 -9.63
N ASP A 41 -5.86 -11.39 -9.93
CA ASP A 41 -7.32 -11.22 -9.85
C ASP A 41 -7.79 -10.82 -8.45
N VAL A 42 -7.10 -11.26 -7.40
CA VAL A 42 -7.39 -10.85 -6.02
C VAL A 42 -7.34 -9.34 -5.84
N TYR A 43 -6.39 -8.63 -6.49
CA TYR A 43 -6.30 -7.17 -6.38
C TYR A 43 -7.41 -6.46 -7.16
N ARG A 44 -7.82 -7.05 -8.30
CA ARG A 44 -8.96 -6.57 -9.08
C ARG A 44 -10.28 -6.71 -8.33
N GLU A 45 -10.46 -7.84 -7.65
CA GLU A 45 -11.63 -8.08 -6.81
C GLU A 45 -11.64 -7.16 -5.58
N ASP A 46 -10.50 -6.94 -4.93
CA ASP A 46 -10.38 -6.00 -3.82
C ASP A 46 -10.63 -4.56 -4.28
N ALA A 47 -10.11 -4.16 -5.44
CA ALA A 47 -10.35 -2.84 -6.00
C ALA A 47 -11.83 -2.64 -6.38
N GLN A 48 -12.49 -3.68 -6.91
CA GLN A 48 -13.91 -3.62 -7.22
C GLN A 48 -14.76 -3.53 -5.95
N ASP A 49 -14.45 -4.34 -4.89
CA ASP A 49 -15.16 -4.25 -3.61
C ASP A 49 -15.01 -2.84 -2.98
N LEU A 50 -13.83 -2.23 -3.06
CA LEU A 50 -13.62 -0.85 -2.62
C LEU A 50 -14.43 0.14 -3.47
N ALA A 51 -14.44 -0.03 -4.79
CA ALA A 51 -15.23 0.83 -5.69
C ALA A 51 -16.73 0.72 -5.40
N ASP A 52 -17.25 -0.47 -5.20
CA ASP A 52 -18.67 -0.71 -4.87
C ASP A 52 -19.04 -0.07 -3.51
N ARG A 53 -18.06 0.12 -2.64
CA ARG A 53 -18.20 0.85 -1.36
C ARG A 53 -18.02 2.37 -1.50
N GLY A 54 -17.84 2.90 -2.68
CA GLY A 54 -17.77 4.34 -2.92
C GLY A 54 -16.36 4.93 -2.81
N TYR A 55 -15.33 4.19 -3.15
CA TYR A 55 -13.96 4.68 -3.29
C TYR A 55 -13.55 4.80 -4.74
N LEU A 56 -12.70 5.77 -5.05
CA LEU A 56 -11.92 5.81 -6.28
C LEU A 56 -10.63 5.02 -6.04
N VAL A 57 -10.37 3.96 -6.82
CA VAL A 57 -9.24 3.08 -6.59
C VAL A 57 -8.32 3.05 -7.80
N TYR A 58 -7.03 3.29 -7.57
CA TYR A 58 -5.97 3.13 -8.55
C TYR A 58 -5.14 1.89 -8.22
N VAL A 59 -4.97 1.01 -9.22
CA VAL A 59 -4.12 -0.19 -9.15
C VAL A 59 -3.03 -0.06 -10.22
N PRO A 60 -1.87 0.51 -9.89
CA PRO A 60 -0.80 0.71 -10.87
C PRO A 60 -0.07 -0.61 -11.18
N ASN A 61 0.24 -0.87 -12.44
CA ASN A 61 1.11 -1.98 -12.84
C ASN A 61 2.59 -1.61 -12.63
N LEU A 62 3.03 -1.65 -11.37
CA LEU A 62 4.38 -1.22 -10.98
C LEU A 62 5.49 -2.05 -11.63
N PHE A 63 5.22 -3.32 -11.96
CA PHE A 63 6.22 -4.27 -12.46
C PHE A 63 6.01 -4.62 -13.95
N SER A 64 5.48 -3.68 -14.73
CA SER A 64 5.38 -3.80 -16.18
C SER A 64 6.77 -4.10 -16.77
N GLY A 65 6.95 -5.32 -17.28
CA GLY A 65 8.26 -5.82 -17.76
C GLY A 65 8.79 -7.02 -16.99
N GLY A 66 8.06 -7.52 -16.01
CA GLY A 66 8.32 -8.76 -15.26
C GLY A 66 8.89 -8.51 -13.86
N ALA A 67 8.25 -9.14 -12.90
CA ALA A 67 8.60 -9.07 -11.48
C ALA A 67 10.07 -9.44 -11.20
N VAL A 68 10.61 -10.40 -11.95
CA VAL A 68 12.01 -10.84 -11.84
C VAL A 68 12.98 -9.71 -12.22
N LYS A 69 12.69 -8.97 -13.30
CA LYS A 69 13.54 -7.82 -13.72
C LYS A 69 13.48 -6.71 -12.68
N TYR A 70 12.31 -6.47 -12.10
CA TYR A 70 12.17 -5.46 -11.04
C TYR A 70 12.90 -5.86 -9.76
N CYS A 71 12.79 -7.12 -9.32
CA CYS A 71 13.55 -7.63 -8.18
C CYS A 71 15.04 -7.57 -8.41
N ILE A 72 15.53 -7.97 -9.59
CA ILE A 72 16.94 -7.86 -9.93
C ILE A 72 17.35 -6.39 -9.97
N ARG A 73 16.56 -5.50 -10.57
CA ARG A 73 16.82 -4.06 -10.58
C ARG A 73 16.78 -3.47 -9.16
N ALA A 74 15.85 -3.90 -8.32
CA ALA A 74 15.78 -3.51 -6.91
C ALA A 74 16.97 -4.04 -6.10
N MET A 75 17.47 -5.25 -6.41
CA MET A 75 18.64 -5.82 -5.76
C MET A 75 19.96 -5.25 -6.27
N VAL A 76 20.06 -4.92 -7.55
CA VAL A 76 21.28 -4.43 -8.21
C VAL A 76 21.39 -2.91 -8.18
N SER A 77 20.28 -2.18 -8.17
CA SER A 77 20.27 -0.73 -8.02
C SER A 77 20.65 -0.32 -6.60
N LYS A 78 21.95 -0.46 -6.28
CA LYS A 78 22.60 0.03 -5.05
C LYS A 78 21.73 -0.19 -3.82
N ALA A 79 21.82 -1.38 -3.25
CA ALA A 79 21.08 -1.93 -2.11
C ALA A 79 20.92 -1.03 -0.85
N GLY A 80 21.35 0.20 -0.91
CA GLY A 80 21.21 1.20 0.15
C GLY A 80 20.26 2.37 -0.16
N ARG A 81 19.77 2.52 -1.39
CA ARG A 81 18.99 3.72 -1.81
C ARG A 81 17.51 3.48 -2.01
N ILE A 82 17.03 2.24 -2.11
CA ILE A 82 15.60 1.97 -2.32
C ILE A 82 14.74 2.40 -1.12
N ASN A 83 15.36 2.55 0.05
CA ASN A 83 14.70 3.00 1.29
C ASN A 83 14.84 4.50 1.56
N ALA A 84 15.57 5.22 0.74
CA ALA A 84 15.66 6.65 0.93
C ALA A 84 14.35 7.30 0.46
N ALA A 85 13.88 8.31 1.18
CA ALA A 85 12.68 9.06 0.82
C ALA A 85 12.78 9.68 -0.60
N ASP A 86 14.01 9.87 -1.09
CA ASP A 86 14.37 10.34 -2.43
C ASP A 86 14.59 9.22 -3.45
N SER A 87 14.31 7.95 -3.12
CA SER A 87 14.46 6.84 -4.07
C SER A 87 13.52 7.02 -5.26
N GLU A 88 13.96 6.56 -6.44
CA GLU A 88 13.20 6.60 -7.69
C GLU A 88 11.78 6.04 -7.51
N VAL A 89 11.65 4.91 -6.81
CA VAL A 89 10.33 4.28 -6.58
C VAL A 89 9.46 5.10 -5.64
N ASN A 90 10.01 5.66 -4.57
CA ASN A 90 9.23 6.55 -3.70
C ASN A 90 8.75 7.79 -4.47
N GLN A 91 9.57 8.35 -5.36
CA GLN A 91 9.14 9.45 -6.24
C GLN A 91 8.03 9.01 -7.19
N GLU A 92 8.11 7.81 -7.78
CA GLU A 92 7.04 7.24 -8.60
C GLU A 92 5.72 7.12 -7.80
N ILE A 93 5.78 6.63 -6.56
CA ILE A 93 4.60 6.52 -5.69
C ILE A 93 4.02 7.90 -5.33
N HIS A 94 4.86 8.90 -5.09
CA HIS A 94 4.39 10.28 -4.89
C HIS A 94 3.61 10.77 -6.11
N VAL A 95 4.14 10.59 -7.32
CA VAL A 95 3.45 10.99 -8.57
C VAL A 95 2.12 10.27 -8.73
N LEU A 96 2.05 8.98 -8.40
CA LEU A 96 0.80 8.20 -8.44
C LEU A 96 -0.25 8.73 -7.45
N LEU A 97 0.16 9.04 -6.22
CA LEU A 97 -0.73 9.62 -5.21
C LEU A 97 -1.20 11.02 -5.61
N ASP A 98 -0.32 11.85 -6.17
CA ASP A 98 -0.66 13.18 -6.64
C ASP A 98 -1.62 13.12 -7.84
N ALA A 99 -1.41 12.19 -8.78
CA ALA A 99 -2.32 11.94 -9.89
C ALA A 99 -3.70 11.44 -9.42
N LEU A 100 -3.72 10.56 -8.42
CA LEU A 100 -4.95 10.06 -7.80
C LEU A 100 -5.71 11.19 -7.08
N LYS A 101 -5.00 12.02 -6.34
CA LYS A 101 -5.56 13.19 -5.65
C LYS A 101 -6.15 14.21 -6.63
N ALA A 102 -5.48 14.43 -7.77
CA ALA A 102 -5.88 15.38 -8.81
C ALA A 102 -6.99 14.84 -9.75
N ASP A 103 -7.36 13.55 -9.66
CA ASP A 103 -8.48 13.02 -10.43
C ASP A 103 -9.78 13.80 -10.12
N SER A 104 -10.50 14.19 -11.14
CA SER A 104 -11.73 15.00 -10.99
C SER A 104 -12.80 14.34 -10.09
N ARG A 105 -12.75 13.02 -9.97
CA ARG A 105 -13.62 12.21 -9.11
C ARG A 105 -13.15 12.15 -7.65
N SER A 106 -11.90 12.54 -7.37
CA SER A 106 -11.33 12.49 -6.01
C SER A 106 -11.77 13.68 -5.16
N ASN A 107 -12.07 13.44 -3.90
CA ASN A 107 -12.28 14.49 -2.89
C ASN A 107 -10.97 14.91 -2.17
N GLY A 108 -9.83 14.35 -2.58
CA GLY A 108 -8.51 14.64 -2.04
C GLY A 108 -8.13 13.86 -0.76
N ARG A 109 -9.03 13.05 -0.19
CA ARG A 109 -8.75 12.20 0.97
C ARG A 109 -8.11 10.90 0.50
N LEU A 110 -6.86 10.68 0.90
CA LEU A 110 -6.06 9.58 0.39
C LEU A 110 -5.90 8.44 1.40
N GLY A 111 -6.17 7.22 0.92
CA GLY A 111 -5.74 5.97 1.53
C GLY A 111 -4.74 5.23 0.65
N MET A 112 -4.02 4.30 1.24
CA MET A 112 -3.07 3.47 0.52
C MET A 112 -3.01 2.08 1.15
N LEU A 113 -3.02 1.03 0.33
CA LEU A 113 -2.78 -0.34 0.75
C LEU A 113 -1.61 -0.91 -0.03
N GLY A 114 -0.65 -1.46 0.68
CA GLY A 114 0.47 -2.18 0.08
C GLY A 114 0.85 -3.40 0.90
N GLN A 115 1.43 -4.39 0.24
CA GLN A 115 1.73 -5.67 0.85
C GLN A 115 3.05 -6.24 0.36
N CYS A 116 3.69 -7.07 1.18
CA CYS A 116 4.99 -7.64 0.89
C CYS A 116 6.00 -6.51 0.55
N LEU A 117 6.59 -6.56 -0.63
CA LEU A 117 7.53 -5.55 -1.12
C LEU A 117 6.95 -4.13 -1.09
N THR A 118 5.70 -3.97 -1.50
CA THR A 118 5.07 -2.64 -1.59
C THR A 118 4.58 -2.11 -0.25
N GLY A 119 4.45 -2.96 0.77
CA GLY A 119 4.10 -2.54 2.13
C GLY A 119 5.10 -1.54 2.73
N GLY A 120 6.37 -1.63 2.35
CA GLY A 120 7.38 -0.68 2.79
C GLY A 120 7.17 0.73 2.26
N TYR A 121 6.65 0.88 1.04
CA TYR A 121 6.31 2.20 0.48
C TYR A 121 5.14 2.85 1.20
N VAL A 122 4.17 2.06 1.69
CA VAL A 122 3.08 2.59 2.51
C VAL A 122 3.62 3.27 3.76
N ILE A 123 4.59 2.66 4.44
CA ILE A 123 5.20 3.24 5.65
C ILE A 123 5.90 4.58 5.33
N GLN A 124 6.53 4.70 4.17
CA GLN A 124 7.12 5.97 3.74
C GLN A 124 6.05 7.02 3.41
N MET A 125 5.02 6.64 2.67
CA MET A 125 3.93 7.53 2.29
C MET A 125 3.03 7.93 3.47
N ALA A 126 2.99 7.13 4.54
CA ALA A 126 2.28 7.46 5.77
C ALA A 126 2.78 8.75 6.46
N LYS A 127 3.95 9.26 6.04
CA LYS A 127 4.50 10.54 6.50
C LYS A 127 3.91 11.76 5.77
N ARG A 128 3.17 11.55 4.68
CA ARG A 128 2.54 12.66 3.95
C ARG A 128 1.37 13.22 4.75
N ASP A 129 1.22 14.52 4.75
CA ASP A 129 0.13 15.20 5.47
C ASP A 129 -1.25 14.87 4.93
N ASP A 130 -1.35 14.50 3.66
CA ASP A 130 -2.60 14.15 3.00
C ASP A 130 -2.90 12.64 3.00
N MET A 131 -2.00 11.81 3.55
CA MET A 131 -2.21 10.37 3.71
C MET A 131 -2.99 10.09 5.00
N LEU A 132 -4.27 9.80 4.87
CA LEU A 132 -5.19 9.64 6.01
C LEU A 132 -5.35 8.19 6.45
N ALA A 133 -5.28 7.24 5.53
CA ALA A 133 -5.52 5.83 5.80
C ALA A 133 -4.46 4.91 5.17
N PRO A 134 -3.22 4.90 5.69
CA PRO A 134 -2.20 3.96 5.25
C PRO A 134 -2.39 2.57 5.87
N VAL A 135 -2.44 1.53 5.03
CA VAL A 135 -2.59 0.13 5.46
C VAL A 135 -1.45 -0.71 4.90
N VAL A 136 -0.81 -1.49 5.76
CA VAL A 136 0.30 -2.37 5.37
C VAL A 136 0.00 -3.83 5.72
N TYR A 137 0.21 -4.74 4.74
CA TYR A 137 0.18 -6.17 4.97
C TYR A 137 1.59 -6.74 4.89
N HIS A 138 2.00 -7.49 5.92
CA HIS A 138 3.24 -8.29 5.97
C HIS A 138 4.40 -7.72 5.12
N HIS A 139 4.72 -6.42 5.29
CA HIS A 139 5.78 -5.79 4.51
C HIS A 139 7.08 -6.59 4.58
N SER A 140 7.74 -6.75 3.43
CA SER A 140 8.98 -7.52 3.35
C SER A 140 10.18 -6.68 3.79
N LEU A 141 10.91 -7.19 4.79
CA LEU A 141 12.16 -6.60 5.28
C LEU A 141 13.41 -7.32 4.76
N GLY A 142 13.22 -8.46 4.08
CA GLY A 142 14.32 -9.34 3.70
C GLY A 142 15.15 -8.85 2.52
N ILE A 143 14.56 -8.05 1.63
CA ILE A 143 15.27 -7.37 0.57
C ILE A 143 15.58 -5.97 1.12
N GLN A 144 16.83 -5.76 1.53
CA GLN A 144 17.28 -4.44 1.93
C GLN A 144 16.89 -3.46 0.83
N GLY A 145 15.98 -2.57 1.12
CA GLY A 145 15.58 -1.61 0.16
C GLY A 145 14.12 -1.58 -0.23
N ALA A 146 13.28 -2.42 0.31
CA ALA A 146 11.84 -2.45 -0.01
C ALA A 146 11.01 -1.33 0.65
N GLY A 147 11.55 -0.13 0.73
CA GLY A 147 10.80 1.04 1.25
C GLY A 147 10.56 1.04 2.76
N VAL A 148 11.13 0.10 3.50
CA VAL A 148 11.05 0.12 4.97
C VAL A 148 12.09 1.09 5.51
N PRO A 149 11.71 2.02 6.40
CA PRO A 149 12.66 2.90 7.04
C PRO A 149 13.82 2.11 7.66
N LYS A 150 15.05 2.56 7.42
CA LYS A 150 16.20 2.03 8.14
C LYS A 150 15.99 2.25 9.63
N ASN A 151 16.66 1.45 10.47
CA ASN A 151 16.54 1.52 11.93
C ASN A 151 16.83 2.92 12.53
N ASN A 152 17.39 3.83 11.77
CA ASN A 152 17.71 5.20 12.13
C ASN A 152 16.89 6.25 11.34
N GLU A 153 15.99 5.84 10.45
CA GLU A 153 15.08 6.77 9.81
C GLU A 153 13.95 7.14 10.78
N SER A 154 13.65 8.43 10.87
CA SER A 154 12.54 8.91 11.66
C SER A 154 11.21 8.46 11.06
N LEU A 155 10.31 8.05 11.94
CA LEU A 155 8.88 7.83 11.67
C LEU A 155 8.04 9.04 12.08
N ASP A 156 8.70 10.18 12.31
CA ASP A 156 8.01 11.45 12.53
C ASP A 156 7.17 11.80 11.30
N GLY A 157 6.01 12.38 11.53
CA GLY A 157 5.03 12.63 10.46
C GLY A 157 4.05 11.47 10.21
N VAL A 158 4.35 10.24 10.62
CA VAL A 158 3.33 9.17 10.61
C VAL A 158 2.31 9.47 11.71
N ARG A 159 1.07 9.75 11.32
CA ARG A 159 -0.02 10.06 12.26
C ARG A 159 -0.79 8.82 12.66
N ILE A 160 -1.03 7.93 11.71
CA ILE A 160 -1.70 6.65 11.89
C ILE A 160 -1.18 5.65 10.86
N LEU A 161 -1.17 4.38 11.22
CA LEU A 161 -0.89 3.26 10.33
C LEU A 161 -1.70 2.04 10.79
N GLN A 162 -2.39 1.37 9.89
CA GLN A 162 -2.90 0.04 10.19
C GLN A 162 -1.95 -1.02 9.63
N GLY A 163 -1.57 -2.00 10.43
CA GLY A 163 -0.64 -3.05 10.04
C GLY A 163 -1.15 -4.45 10.36
N HIS A 164 -1.01 -5.35 9.39
CA HIS A 164 -1.41 -6.74 9.47
C HIS A 164 -0.22 -7.65 9.18
N TRP A 165 0.15 -8.51 10.12
CA TRP A 165 1.35 -9.36 10.00
C TRP A 165 1.05 -10.82 10.32
N ALA A 166 1.82 -11.71 9.70
CA ALA A 166 1.90 -13.09 10.11
C ALA A 166 2.69 -13.23 11.42
N THR A 167 2.28 -14.15 12.28
CA THR A 167 2.98 -14.41 13.54
C THR A 167 4.39 -14.93 13.29
N VAL A 168 4.53 -15.85 12.32
CA VAL A 168 5.82 -16.39 11.87
C VAL A 168 5.99 -16.03 10.40
N ASP A 169 6.92 -15.14 10.11
CA ASP A 169 7.16 -14.62 8.75
C ASP A 169 8.66 -14.48 8.50
N PRO A 170 9.26 -15.32 7.63
CA PRO A 170 10.69 -15.24 7.33
C PRO A 170 11.08 -13.95 6.58
N PHE A 171 10.13 -13.33 5.87
CA PHE A 171 10.35 -12.06 5.15
C PHE A 171 10.13 -10.83 6.01
N CYS A 172 9.38 -10.96 7.11
CA CYS A 172 9.12 -9.92 8.10
C CYS A 172 9.38 -10.43 9.53
N PRO A 173 10.66 -10.61 9.93
CA PRO A 173 10.98 -11.15 11.24
C PRO A 173 10.34 -10.37 12.39
N ALA A 174 9.81 -11.09 13.38
CA ALA A 174 9.09 -10.52 14.51
C ALA A 174 9.86 -9.42 15.23
N THR A 175 11.19 -9.56 15.35
CA THR A 175 12.05 -8.56 15.99
C THR A 175 12.00 -7.20 15.30
N LYS A 176 12.01 -7.19 13.95
CA LYS A 176 11.96 -5.94 13.17
C LYS A 176 10.54 -5.36 13.15
N ARG A 177 9.53 -6.21 12.98
CA ARG A 177 8.12 -5.81 13.09
C ARG A 177 7.82 -5.18 14.44
N ASN A 178 8.20 -5.83 15.54
CA ASN A 178 7.94 -5.35 16.89
C ASN A 178 8.67 -4.02 17.17
N LYS A 179 9.88 -3.84 16.60
CA LYS A 179 10.58 -2.56 16.69
C LYS A 179 9.80 -1.43 15.99
N LEU A 180 9.26 -1.68 14.79
CA LEU A 180 8.41 -0.72 14.08
C LEU A 180 7.17 -0.36 14.92
N ILE A 181 6.48 -1.37 15.46
CA ILE A 181 5.32 -1.18 16.32
C ILE A 181 5.68 -0.35 17.55
N GLN A 182 6.79 -0.67 18.21
CA GLN A 182 7.26 0.07 19.37
C GLN A 182 7.60 1.54 19.04
N GLN A 183 8.21 1.81 17.90
CA GLN A 183 8.54 3.17 17.47
C GLN A 183 7.30 4.00 17.13
N LEU A 184 6.25 3.39 16.61
CA LEU A 184 5.01 4.06 16.29
C LEU A 184 4.11 4.24 17.53
N GLY A 185 4.18 3.34 18.52
CA GLY A 185 3.33 3.39 19.71
C GLY A 185 1.85 3.41 19.35
N ASP A 186 1.11 4.36 19.91
CA ASP A 186 -0.35 4.51 19.69
C ASP A 186 -0.73 4.93 18.27
N ARG A 187 0.26 5.23 17.43
CA ARG A 187 0.06 5.60 16.02
C ARG A 187 -0.11 4.38 15.10
N VAL A 188 -0.04 3.17 15.62
CA VAL A 188 -0.23 1.95 14.83
C VAL A 188 -1.31 1.04 15.40
N GLU A 189 -2.29 0.69 14.57
CA GLU A 189 -3.20 -0.41 14.82
C GLU A 189 -2.56 -1.70 14.32
N ALA A 190 -1.93 -2.45 15.23
CA ALA A 190 -1.13 -3.63 14.90
C ALA A 190 -1.91 -4.93 15.13
N TYR A 191 -2.04 -5.73 14.08
CA TYR A 191 -2.68 -7.04 14.13
C TYR A 191 -1.73 -8.14 13.69
N THR A 192 -1.71 -9.26 14.42
CA THR A 192 -0.95 -10.44 14.06
C THR A 192 -1.86 -11.66 13.93
N TYR A 193 -1.56 -12.51 12.95
CA TYR A 193 -2.38 -13.66 12.58
C TYR A 193 -1.53 -14.91 12.46
N ASN A 194 -2.10 -16.06 12.80
CA ASN A 194 -1.46 -17.35 12.58
C ASN A 194 -1.64 -17.79 11.11
N MET A 195 -1.03 -17.05 10.21
CA MET A 195 -1.11 -17.21 8.76
C MET A 195 0.29 -17.10 8.15
N PRO A 196 0.52 -17.66 6.96
CA PRO A 196 1.78 -17.49 6.25
C PRO A 196 1.92 -16.08 5.66
N HIS A 197 3.15 -15.74 5.24
CA HIS A 197 3.38 -14.57 4.39
C HIS A 197 2.51 -14.66 3.11
N GLY A 198 2.02 -13.54 2.60
CA GLY A 198 1.13 -13.54 1.43
C GLY A 198 -0.31 -13.98 1.74
N PHE A 199 -0.76 -13.87 2.97
CA PHE A 199 -2.06 -14.39 3.40
C PHE A 199 -3.25 -13.79 2.63
N ARG A 200 -3.12 -12.62 2.03
CA ARG A 200 -4.20 -12.03 1.22
C ARG A 200 -4.16 -12.54 -0.22
N SER A 201 -2.99 -12.75 -0.79
CA SER A 201 -2.82 -13.22 -2.17
C SER A 201 -2.85 -14.76 -2.29
N VAL A 202 -2.22 -15.47 -1.35
CA VAL A 202 -2.04 -16.94 -1.42
C VAL A 202 -3.07 -17.68 -0.57
N SER A 203 -3.45 -17.15 0.58
CA SER A 203 -4.30 -17.82 1.57
C SER A 203 -5.67 -17.16 1.76
N ARG A 204 -6.19 -16.50 0.71
CA ARG A 204 -7.43 -15.72 0.73
C ARG A 204 -8.66 -16.51 1.21
N GLY A 205 -8.71 -17.81 0.97
CA GLY A 205 -9.82 -18.67 1.39
C GLY A 205 -9.92 -18.89 2.89
N LEU A 206 -8.89 -18.56 3.66
CA LEU A 206 -8.90 -18.76 5.11
C LEU A 206 -9.79 -17.72 5.80
N PRO A 207 -10.48 -18.13 6.91
CA PRO A 207 -11.32 -17.20 7.67
C PRO A 207 -10.61 -15.93 8.13
N GLU A 208 -9.35 -16.06 8.55
CA GLU A 208 -8.53 -14.95 9.02
C GLU A 208 -8.28 -13.91 7.91
N ALA A 209 -8.13 -14.34 6.66
CA ALA A 209 -7.96 -13.41 5.53
C ALA A 209 -9.19 -12.52 5.32
N LYS A 210 -10.39 -13.03 5.63
CA LYS A 210 -11.63 -12.23 5.61
C LYS A 210 -11.64 -11.23 6.75
N VAL A 211 -11.17 -11.62 7.94
CA VAL A 211 -11.04 -10.70 9.10
C VAL A 211 -10.06 -9.58 8.80
N VAL A 212 -8.92 -9.88 8.16
CA VAL A 212 -7.95 -8.87 7.71
C VAL A 212 -8.63 -7.86 6.78
N TRP A 213 -9.35 -8.34 5.78
CA TRP A 213 -10.03 -7.47 4.82
C TRP A 213 -11.11 -6.61 5.48
N GLN A 214 -11.94 -7.20 6.34
CA GLN A 214 -12.96 -6.43 7.05
C GLN A 214 -12.36 -5.32 7.92
N ARG A 215 -11.29 -5.59 8.66
CA ARG A 215 -10.58 -4.56 9.45
C ARG A 215 -10.03 -3.44 8.57
N THR A 216 -9.53 -3.78 7.39
CA THR A 216 -9.06 -2.79 6.41
C THR A 216 -10.20 -1.91 5.91
N ILE A 217 -11.35 -2.52 5.58
CA ILE A 217 -12.55 -1.77 5.19
C ILE A 217 -12.99 -0.83 6.32
N ASP A 218 -13.11 -1.34 7.56
CA ASP A 218 -13.53 -0.55 8.71
C ASP A 218 -12.58 0.65 8.97
N PHE A 219 -11.28 0.44 8.76
CA PHE A 219 -10.27 1.49 8.87
C PHE A 219 -10.45 2.56 7.78
N PHE A 220 -10.61 2.15 6.52
CA PHE A 220 -10.88 3.09 5.43
C PHE A 220 -12.20 3.87 5.62
N GLU A 221 -13.26 3.21 6.06
CA GLU A 221 -14.54 3.88 6.38
C GLU A 221 -14.35 4.94 7.46
N ARG A 222 -13.67 4.61 8.54
CA ARG A 222 -13.45 5.52 9.65
C ARG A 222 -12.58 6.71 9.24
N GLU A 223 -11.44 6.46 8.61
CA GLU A 223 -10.44 7.50 8.35
C GLU A 223 -10.76 8.33 7.08
N LEU A 224 -11.44 7.75 6.10
CA LEU A 224 -11.69 8.42 4.82
C LEU A 224 -13.11 8.97 4.68
N LYS A 225 -14.09 8.50 5.46
CA LYS A 225 -15.48 8.94 5.34
C LYS A 225 -16.06 9.56 6.60
N GLN A 226 -15.76 9.02 7.79
CA GLN A 226 -16.41 9.48 9.04
C GLN A 226 -15.73 10.70 9.67
N ASN A 227 -14.44 10.87 9.52
CA ASN A 227 -13.68 12.00 10.05
C ASN A 227 -13.78 13.23 9.12
N ILE A 228 -14.99 13.59 8.70
CA ILE A 228 -15.27 14.84 7.97
C ILE A 228 -15.63 15.88 9.04
N VAL A 229 -14.61 16.61 9.51
CA VAL A 229 -14.80 17.79 10.38
C VAL A 229 -14.71 19.04 9.53
#